data_26ea1b3c4b0280650ad9ac99e62aa3aa
#
_entry.id   26ea1b3c4b0280650ad9ac99e62aa3aa
#
_cell.length_a   1.000
_cell.length_b   1.000
_cell.length_c   1.000
_cell.angle_alpha   90.00
_cell.angle_beta   90.00
_cell.angle_gamma   90.00
#
_symmetry.space_group_name_H-M   'P 1'
#
loop_
_entity.id
_entity.type
_entity.pdbx_description
1 polymer ?
#
loop_
_entity_poly.entity_id
_entity_poly.type
_entity_poly.pdbx_seq_one_letter_code
_entity_poly.pdbx_strand_id
1 'polypeptide(L)'
;RTMWVYFNLLPGLIFLFSILLNQVVINFFNSMMACLEYVPIVNERGDVIGKSLKVEAISYKNTYINPVIRIVVVSNGRLFLCNRSQECILDKGKTDIPMECYLRYRETLKEGVARVVGHVFPNLTDIEPTFSIMYHFENEITNRLIYLFVVNMDDESILCNPRFKNGKLWTLQQMEQNLKENFFCECLEVEYEYLKDIIYTTEKYKGS
;
A
#
# COMPACT_ATOMS: atom_id res chain seq x y z
N ARG A 1 54.17 -23.00 -9.91
CA ARG A 1 53.53 -22.03 -8.94
C ARG A 1 52.11 -21.60 -9.35
N THR A 2 51.77 -21.51 -10.63
CA THR A 2 50.45 -21.08 -11.13
C THR A 2 49.34 -22.09 -10.89
N MET A 3 49.59 -23.39 -10.97
CA MET A 3 48.58 -24.44 -10.80
C MET A 3 48.01 -24.52 -9.36
N TRP A 4 48.85 -24.16 -8.36
CA TRP A 4 48.42 -24.17 -6.94
C TRP A 4 47.42 -23.07 -6.58
N VAL A 5 47.45 -21.94 -7.27
CA VAL A 5 46.52 -20.82 -7.08
C VAL A 5 45.13 -21.18 -7.59
N TYR A 6 45.02 -21.91 -8.70
CA TYR A 6 43.72 -22.35 -9.24
C TYR A 6 43.02 -23.39 -8.34
N PHE A 7 43.76 -24.27 -7.69
CA PHE A 7 43.20 -25.27 -6.76
C PHE A 7 42.60 -24.67 -5.50
N ASN A 8 43.09 -23.52 -5.04
CA ASN A 8 42.55 -22.83 -3.88
C ASN A 8 41.42 -21.85 -4.21
N LEU A 9 41.31 -21.38 -5.45
CA LEU A 9 40.23 -20.48 -5.88
C LEU A 9 38.96 -21.23 -6.31
N LEU A 10 39.09 -22.47 -6.77
CA LEU A 10 37.97 -23.27 -7.30
C LEU A 10 36.86 -23.51 -6.25
N PRO A 11 37.16 -23.91 -5.00
CA PRO A 11 36.14 -24.09 -3.98
C PRO A 11 35.37 -22.80 -3.62
N GLY A 12 36.07 -21.67 -3.58
CA GLY A 12 35.46 -20.36 -3.32
C GLY A 12 34.53 -19.91 -4.44
N LEU A 13 34.91 -20.17 -5.70
CA LEU A 13 34.06 -19.88 -6.87
C LEU A 13 32.82 -20.77 -6.91
N ILE A 14 32.95 -22.06 -6.58
CA ILE A 14 31.80 -22.99 -6.50
C ILE A 14 30.87 -22.57 -5.40
N PHE A 15 31.39 -22.15 -4.24
CA PHE A 15 30.59 -21.66 -3.11
C PHE A 15 29.82 -20.38 -3.46
N LEU A 16 30.47 -19.41 -4.09
CA LEU A 16 29.83 -18.17 -4.55
C LEU A 16 28.75 -18.46 -5.61
N PHE A 17 29.03 -19.34 -6.55
CA PHE A 17 28.05 -19.76 -7.56
C PHE A 17 26.84 -20.45 -6.94
N SER A 18 27.05 -21.28 -5.93
CA SER A 18 25.98 -21.93 -5.17
C SER A 18 25.10 -20.93 -4.43
N ILE A 19 25.68 -19.89 -3.82
CA ILE A 19 24.92 -18.81 -3.17
C ILE A 19 24.08 -18.03 -4.19
N LEU A 20 24.68 -17.65 -5.32
CA LEU A 20 23.97 -16.93 -6.38
C LEU A 20 22.82 -17.75 -6.97
N LEU A 21 23.06 -19.05 -7.22
CA LEU A 21 22.01 -19.94 -7.72
C LEU A 21 20.87 -20.09 -6.72
N ASN A 22 21.17 -20.26 -5.43
CA ASN A 22 20.16 -20.29 -4.38
C ASN A 22 19.34 -19.00 -4.33
N GLN A 23 19.98 -17.84 -4.45
CA GLN A 23 19.28 -16.55 -4.46
C GLN A 23 18.33 -16.43 -5.66
N VAL A 24 18.75 -16.85 -6.84
CA VAL A 24 17.91 -16.86 -8.05
C VAL A 24 16.71 -17.79 -7.87
N VAL A 25 16.92 -18.98 -7.32
CA VAL A 25 15.86 -19.95 -7.05
C VAL A 25 14.86 -19.38 -6.03
N ILE A 26 15.34 -18.79 -4.94
CA ILE A 26 14.49 -18.18 -3.92
C ILE A 26 13.66 -17.03 -4.53
N ASN A 27 14.29 -16.17 -5.32
CA ASN A 27 13.59 -15.06 -5.98
C ASN A 27 12.53 -15.55 -6.97
N PHE A 28 12.83 -16.61 -7.72
CA PHE A 28 11.87 -17.25 -8.63
C PHE A 28 10.67 -17.84 -7.89
N PHE A 29 10.90 -18.59 -6.79
CA PHE A 29 9.83 -19.12 -5.95
C PHE A 29 9.00 -18.02 -5.31
N ASN A 30 9.62 -16.96 -4.79
CA ASN A 30 8.91 -15.83 -4.22
C ASN A 30 8.04 -15.10 -5.25
N SER A 31 8.54 -14.94 -6.48
CA SER A 31 7.77 -14.37 -7.59
C SER A 31 6.59 -15.26 -7.97
N MET A 32 6.80 -16.57 -8.05
CA MET A 32 5.73 -17.54 -8.33
C MET A 32 4.68 -17.56 -7.22
N MET A 33 5.09 -17.54 -5.95
CA MET A 33 4.17 -17.51 -4.81
C MET A 33 3.39 -16.20 -4.75
N ALA A 34 4.00 -15.07 -5.11
CA ALA A 34 3.29 -13.79 -5.21
C ALA A 34 2.20 -13.80 -6.30
N CYS A 35 2.44 -14.51 -7.40
CA CYS A 35 1.43 -14.71 -8.45
C CYS A 35 0.26 -15.61 -8.00
N LEU A 36 0.46 -16.44 -6.97
CA LEU A 36 -0.57 -17.34 -6.42
C LEU A 36 -1.30 -16.74 -5.21
N GLU A 37 -1.05 -15.47 -4.86
CA GLU A 37 -1.78 -14.80 -3.79
C GLU A 37 -3.26 -14.64 -4.18
N TYR A 38 -4.15 -15.18 -3.34
CA TYR A 38 -5.60 -15.05 -3.54
C TYR A 38 -6.14 -13.87 -2.73
N VAL A 39 -7.07 -13.15 -3.36
CA VAL A 39 -7.87 -12.10 -2.75
C VAL A 39 -9.34 -12.52 -2.72
N PRO A 40 -10.12 -12.12 -1.71
CA PRO A 40 -11.54 -12.45 -1.69
C PRO A 40 -12.29 -11.70 -2.78
N ILE A 41 -13.33 -12.33 -3.28
CA ILE A 41 -14.39 -11.68 -4.04
C ILE A 41 -15.52 -11.42 -3.05
N VAL A 42 -16.02 -10.20 -2.99
CA VAL A 42 -17.09 -9.80 -2.06
C VAL A 42 -18.28 -9.24 -2.80
N ASN A 43 -19.44 -9.21 -2.11
CA ASN A 43 -20.57 -8.40 -2.54
C ASN A 43 -20.44 -6.95 -2.03
N GLU A 44 -21.41 -6.09 -2.35
CA GLU A 44 -21.41 -4.67 -1.93
C GLU A 44 -21.49 -4.49 -0.40
N ARG A 45 -21.86 -5.52 0.34
CA ARG A 45 -21.89 -5.52 1.82
C ARG A 45 -20.58 -5.94 2.45
N GLY A 46 -19.61 -6.44 1.63
CA GLY A 46 -18.36 -6.99 2.11
C GLY A 46 -18.40 -8.48 2.47
N ASP A 47 -19.53 -9.19 2.23
CA ASP A 47 -19.59 -10.64 2.46
C ASP A 47 -18.78 -11.37 1.40
N VAL A 48 -17.95 -12.31 1.82
CA VAL A 48 -17.11 -13.12 0.92
C VAL A 48 -17.95 -14.11 0.15
N ILE A 49 -17.96 -14.00 -1.17
CA ILE A 49 -18.70 -14.86 -2.09
C ILE A 49 -17.79 -15.75 -2.96
N GLY A 50 -16.47 -15.50 -2.93
CA GLY A 50 -15.50 -16.26 -3.72
C GLY A 50 -14.07 -15.80 -3.48
N LYS A 51 -13.18 -16.20 -4.38
CA LYS A 51 -11.80 -15.74 -4.43
C LYS A 51 -11.31 -15.65 -5.87
N SER A 52 -10.38 -14.73 -6.14
CA SER A 52 -9.63 -14.60 -7.40
C SER A 52 -8.14 -14.54 -7.13
N LEU A 53 -7.34 -14.71 -8.17
CA LEU A 53 -5.92 -14.41 -8.06
C LEU A 53 -5.71 -12.89 -7.93
N LYS A 54 -4.79 -12.47 -7.09
CA LYS A 54 -4.47 -11.05 -6.93
C LYS A 54 -4.04 -10.42 -8.25
N VAL A 55 -3.31 -11.14 -9.09
CA VAL A 55 -2.89 -10.65 -10.41
C VAL A 55 -4.09 -10.34 -11.31
N GLU A 56 -5.17 -11.09 -11.22
CA GLU A 56 -6.40 -10.83 -11.96
C GLU A 56 -7.10 -9.57 -11.45
N ALA A 57 -7.11 -9.37 -10.12
CA ALA A 57 -7.72 -8.20 -9.49
C ALA A 57 -7.03 -6.87 -9.86
N ILE A 58 -5.74 -6.90 -10.24
CA ILE A 58 -4.93 -5.70 -10.52
C ILE A 58 -4.58 -5.51 -12.01
N SER A 59 -4.74 -6.54 -12.85
CA SER A 59 -4.21 -6.55 -14.23
C SER A 59 -5.27 -6.41 -15.31
N TYR A 60 -6.53 -6.68 -15.01
CA TYR A 60 -7.62 -6.72 -16.00
C TYR A 60 -8.81 -5.94 -15.48
N LYS A 61 -9.68 -5.49 -16.39
CA LYS A 61 -11.00 -4.98 -16.03
C LYS A 61 -11.69 -6.04 -15.18
N ASN A 62 -11.70 -5.78 -13.90
CA ASN A 62 -12.19 -6.75 -12.93
C ASN A 62 -13.69 -6.54 -12.74
N THR A 63 -14.47 -7.53 -13.12
CA THR A 63 -15.93 -7.55 -12.89
C THR A 63 -16.29 -7.92 -11.46
N TYR A 64 -15.32 -8.44 -10.70
CA TYR A 64 -15.52 -8.83 -9.31
C TYR A 64 -15.08 -7.73 -8.35
N ILE A 65 -15.82 -7.54 -7.28
CA ILE A 65 -15.47 -6.59 -6.23
C ILE A 65 -14.42 -7.24 -5.31
N ASN A 66 -13.25 -6.62 -5.21
CA ASN A 66 -12.21 -7.06 -4.30
C ASN A 66 -11.99 -6.03 -3.17
N PRO A 67 -11.90 -6.47 -1.90
CA PRO A 67 -11.69 -5.57 -0.78
C PRO A 67 -10.26 -5.05 -0.75
N VAL A 68 -10.15 -3.73 -0.54
CA VAL A 68 -8.88 -3.00 -0.46
C VAL A 68 -8.86 -2.20 0.83
N ILE A 69 -7.77 -2.29 1.57
CA ILE A 69 -7.48 -1.47 2.73
C ILE A 69 -6.68 -0.27 2.27
N ARG A 70 -7.13 0.92 2.63
CA ARG A 70 -6.42 2.18 2.45
C ARG A 70 -6.27 2.87 3.79
N ILE A 71 -5.05 3.32 4.13
CA ILE A 71 -4.76 3.96 5.41
C ILE A 71 -4.12 5.32 5.14
N VAL A 72 -4.82 6.37 5.47
CA VAL A 72 -4.33 7.74 5.38
C VAL A 72 -3.63 8.14 6.67
N VAL A 73 -2.54 8.88 6.55
CA VAL A 73 -1.81 9.45 7.69
C VAL A 73 -2.13 10.94 7.79
N VAL A 74 -2.58 11.35 8.96
CA VAL A 74 -2.85 12.74 9.31
C VAL A 74 -1.83 13.22 10.34
N SER A 75 -1.24 14.38 10.11
CA SER A 75 -0.35 15.02 11.06
C SER A 75 -0.67 16.52 11.15
N ASN A 76 -1.05 16.97 12.34
CA ASN A 76 -1.35 18.37 12.62
C ASN A 76 -2.30 19.02 11.57
N GLY A 77 -3.42 18.33 11.25
CA GLY A 77 -4.39 18.82 10.28
C GLY A 77 -3.93 18.76 8.82
N ARG A 78 -2.82 18.06 8.53
CA ARG A 78 -2.28 17.87 7.17
C ARG A 78 -2.30 16.39 6.80
N LEU A 79 -2.50 16.11 5.52
CA LEU A 79 -2.45 14.77 4.97
C LEU A 79 -1.04 14.45 4.48
N PHE A 80 -0.54 13.29 4.85
CA PHE A 80 0.71 12.80 4.29
C PHE A 80 0.43 12.03 3.00
N LEU A 81 0.99 12.52 1.89
CA LEU A 81 0.85 11.93 0.57
C LEU A 81 2.22 11.67 -0.05
N CYS A 82 2.30 10.65 -0.90
CA CYS A 82 3.51 10.28 -1.64
C CYS A 82 3.17 9.89 -3.07
N ASN A 83 4.17 9.89 -3.95
CA ASN A 83 3.96 9.48 -5.32
C ASN A 83 3.94 7.97 -5.44
N ARG A 84 2.98 7.45 -6.19
CA ARG A 84 2.91 6.04 -6.57
C ARG A 84 4.13 5.67 -7.43
N SER A 85 4.59 4.43 -7.30
CA SER A 85 5.68 3.93 -8.14
C SER A 85 5.29 3.97 -9.62
N GLN A 86 6.29 4.20 -10.49
CA GLN A 86 6.14 4.10 -11.94
C GLN A 86 5.86 2.66 -12.40
N GLU A 87 6.05 1.68 -11.54
CA GLU A 87 5.73 0.26 -11.78
C GLU A 87 4.28 -0.09 -11.45
N CYS A 88 3.53 0.80 -10.78
CA CYS A 88 2.12 0.59 -10.50
C CYS A 88 1.32 0.51 -11.81
N ILE A 89 0.35 -0.40 -11.85
CA ILE A 89 -0.56 -0.53 -13.00
C ILE A 89 -1.56 0.63 -13.02
N LEU A 90 -2.06 1.00 -11.84
CA LEU A 90 -3.04 2.07 -11.68
C LEU A 90 -2.33 3.36 -11.26
N ASP A 91 -2.72 4.47 -11.87
CA ASP A 91 -2.32 5.84 -11.50
C ASP A 91 -0.81 6.02 -11.30
N LYS A 92 0.01 5.52 -12.24
CA LYS A 92 1.48 5.59 -12.21
C LYS A 92 1.97 7.00 -11.92
N GLY A 93 2.81 7.15 -10.91
CA GLY A 93 3.47 8.40 -10.57
C GLY A 93 2.57 9.49 -10.02
N LYS A 94 1.24 9.30 -9.97
CA LYS A 94 0.31 10.24 -9.34
C LYS A 94 0.50 10.25 -7.83
N THR A 95 0.10 11.33 -7.21
CA THR A 95 0.13 11.49 -5.75
C THR A 95 -1.06 10.77 -5.11
N ASP A 96 -0.77 10.01 -4.05
CA ASP A 96 -1.73 9.16 -3.34
C ASP A 96 -1.37 9.03 -1.86
N ILE A 97 -2.27 8.42 -1.08
CA ILE A 97 -1.99 8.03 0.29
C ILE A 97 -0.89 6.96 0.35
N PRO A 98 -0.13 6.88 1.47
CA PRO A 98 1.06 6.03 1.53
C PRO A 98 0.79 4.53 1.63
N MET A 99 -0.40 4.14 2.08
CA MET A 99 -0.68 2.75 2.42
C MET A 99 -1.95 2.25 1.74
N GLU A 100 -1.78 1.36 0.79
CA GLU A 100 -2.86 0.65 0.09
C GLU A 100 -2.50 -0.83 -0.07
N CYS A 101 -3.42 -1.73 0.22
CA CYS A 101 -3.26 -3.15 -0.10
C CYS A 101 -4.60 -3.87 -0.29
N TYR A 102 -4.59 -4.94 -1.08
CA TYR A 102 -5.69 -5.90 -1.11
C TYR A 102 -5.74 -6.73 0.17
N LEU A 103 -6.95 -7.00 0.66
CA LEU A 103 -7.16 -8.00 1.70
C LEU A 103 -6.81 -9.38 1.14
N ARG A 104 -6.16 -10.23 1.93
CA ARG A 104 -5.85 -11.61 1.52
C ARG A 104 -7.06 -12.52 1.74
N TYR A 105 -7.17 -13.54 0.94
CA TYR A 105 -8.24 -14.52 1.14
C TYR A 105 -8.10 -15.21 2.51
N ARG A 106 -9.18 -15.23 3.30
CA ARG A 106 -9.26 -15.69 4.70
C ARG A 106 -8.59 -14.79 5.75
N GLU A 107 -8.02 -13.67 5.36
CA GLU A 107 -7.54 -12.65 6.28
C GLU A 107 -8.71 -11.82 6.77
N THR A 108 -8.79 -11.56 8.06
CA THR A 108 -9.75 -10.61 8.62
C THR A 108 -9.30 -9.18 8.34
N LEU A 109 -10.23 -8.24 8.36
CA LEU A 109 -9.90 -6.82 8.15
C LEU A 109 -8.87 -6.31 9.17
N LYS A 110 -8.98 -6.74 10.43
CA LYS A 110 -8.04 -6.39 11.50
C LYS A 110 -6.62 -6.91 11.22
N GLU A 111 -6.50 -8.15 10.77
CA GLU A 111 -5.20 -8.75 10.40
C GLU A 111 -4.58 -8.03 9.20
N GLY A 112 -5.40 -7.69 8.19
CA GLY A 112 -4.96 -6.94 7.02
C GLY A 112 -4.43 -5.55 7.39
N VAL A 113 -5.13 -4.80 8.23
CA VAL A 113 -4.70 -3.50 8.74
C VAL A 113 -3.39 -3.63 9.51
N ALA A 114 -3.30 -4.59 10.44
CA ALA A 114 -2.07 -4.84 11.21
C ALA A 114 -0.88 -5.19 10.31
N ARG A 115 -1.11 -6.02 9.28
CA ARG A 115 -0.08 -6.39 8.29
C ARG A 115 0.44 -5.16 7.53
N VAL A 116 -0.44 -4.27 7.07
CA VAL A 116 -0.04 -3.07 6.31
C VAL A 116 0.75 -2.12 7.20
N VAL A 117 0.26 -1.83 8.40
CA VAL A 117 0.94 -0.96 9.36
C VAL A 117 2.30 -1.53 9.75
N GLY A 118 2.35 -2.82 10.14
CA GLY A 118 3.61 -3.47 10.52
C GLY A 118 4.63 -3.55 9.39
N HIS A 119 4.18 -3.63 8.13
CA HIS A 119 5.08 -3.56 6.98
C HIS A 119 5.69 -2.17 6.79
N VAL A 120 4.92 -1.13 7.01
CA VAL A 120 5.35 0.27 6.81
C VAL A 120 6.09 0.83 8.02
N PHE A 121 5.64 0.49 9.22
CA PHE A 121 6.15 0.97 10.49
C PHE A 121 6.56 -0.19 11.42
N PRO A 122 7.58 -0.99 11.06
CA PRO A 122 7.94 -2.20 11.81
C PRO A 122 8.40 -1.95 13.25
N ASN A 123 8.81 -0.74 13.56
CA ASN A 123 9.33 -0.36 14.89
C ASN A 123 8.33 0.43 15.75
N LEU A 124 7.13 0.70 15.23
CA LEU A 124 6.09 1.43 15.94
C LEU A 124 4.95 0.47 16.35
N THR A 125 4.82 0.21 17.64
CA THR A 125 3.84 -0.74 18.20
C THR A 125 2.49 -0.08 18.50
N ASP A 126 2.45 1.23 18.67
CA ASP A 126 1.31 1.98 19.20
C ASP A 126 0.49 2.69 18.10
N ILE A 127 0.58 2.19 16.87
CA ILE A 127 -0.20 2.73 15.75
C ILE A 127 -1.52 1.98 15.66
N GLU A 128 -2.61 2.67 15.99
CA GLU A 128 -3.97 2.15 15.87
C GLU A 128 -4.76 2.93 14.81
N PRO A 129 -4.85 2.42 13.56
CA PRO A 129 -5.71 3.02 12.55
C PRO A 129 -7.18 2.92 12.95
N THR A 130 -7.87 4.06 12.90
CA THR A 130 -9.30 4.14 13.15
C THR A 130 -10.07 3.97 11.85
N PHE A 131 -11.06 3.07 11.83
CA PHE A 131 -11.95 2.92 10.67
C PHE A 131 -12.73 4.21 10.44
N SER A 132 -12.74 4.66 9.19
CA SER A 132 -13.45 5.87 8.77
C SER A 132 -14.73 5.53 7.98
N ILE A 133 -14.55 4.93 6.80
CA ILE A 133 -15.65 4.64 5.89
C ILE A 133 -15.37 3.41 5.04
N MET A 134 -16.42 2.75 4.60
CA MET A 134 -16.40 1.75 3.53
C MET A 134 -17.18 2.30 2.34
N TYR A 135 -16.59 2.22 1.14
CA TYR A 135 -17.24 2.65 -0.09
C TYR A 135 -16.85 1.80 -1.28
N HIS A 136 -17.73 1.77 -2.28
CA HIS A 136 -17.48 1.08 -3.54
C HIS A 136 -16.82 2.04 -4.53
N PHE A 137 -15.70 1.61 -5.11
CA PHE A 137 -14.96 2.32 -6.15
C PHE A 137 -14.85 1.45 -7.39
N GLU A 138 -15.32 1.97 -8.52
CA GLU A 138 -15.22 1.32 -9.82
C GLU A 138 -14.76 2.32 -10.87
N ASN A 139 -13.82 1.89 -11.72
CA ASN A 139 -13.43 2.58 -12.93
C ASN A 139 -13.24 1.57 -14.08
N GLU A 140 -12.68 2.00 -15.21
CA GLU A 140 -12.48 1.13 -16.37
C GLU A 140 -11.58 -0.08 -16.13
N ILE A 141 -10.72 -0.05 -15.08
CA ILE A 141 -9.70 -1.05 -14.83
C ILE A 141 -10.02 -1.87 -13.58
N THR A 142 -10.59 -1.27 -12.54
CA THR A 142 -10.70 -1.89 -11.23
C THR A 142 -12.10 -1.75 -10.63
N ASN A 143 -12.49 -2.74 -9.84
CA ASN A 143 -13.73 -2.77 -9.08
C ASN A 143 -13.39 -3.16 -7.64
N ARG A 144 -13.57 -2.25 -6.67
CA ARG A 144 -13.04 -2.35 -5.32
C ARG A 144 -14.07 -1.99 -4.26
N LEU A 145 -14.09 -2.74 -3.18
CA LEU A 145 -14.70 -2.31 -1.93
C LEU A 145 -13.60 -1.77 -1.01
N ILE A 146 -13.56 -0.47 -0.84
CA ILE A 146 -12.49 0.21 -0.11
C ILE A 146 -12.87 0.39 1.34
N TYR A 147 -11.98 -0.05 2.23
CA TYR A 147 -12.03 0.20 3.67
C TYR A 147 -10.98 1.26 4.00
N LEU A 148 -11.44 2.49 4.25
CA LEU A 148 -10.58 3.62 4.57
C LEU A 148 -10.38 3.73 6.08
N PHE A 149 -9.11 3.80 6.48
CA PHE A 149 -8.69 4.02 7.85
C PHE A 149 -7.88 5.31 7.96
N VAL A 150 -7.88 5.89 9.14
CA VAL A 150 -7.10 7.08 9.46
C VAL A 150 -6.17 6.78 10.62
N VAL A 151 -4.93 7.20 10.51
CA VAL A 151 -3.94 7.19 11.59
C VAL A 151 -3.41 8.58 11.82
N ASN A 152 -3.36 8.99 13.10
CA ASN A 152 -2.74 10.25 13.49
C ASN A 152 -1.30 9.98 13.93
N MET A 153 -0.36 10.70 13.34
CA MET A 153 1.07 10.59 13.64
C MET A 153 1.70 11.97 13.76
N ASP A 154 2.84 12.05 14.46
CA ASP A 154 3.66 13.26 14.44
C ASP A 154 4.46 13.37 13.12
N ASP A 155 4.86 14.61 12.78
CA ASP A 155 5.57 14.91 11.54
C ASP A 155 6.91 14.14 11.46
N GLU A 156 7.63 14.03 12.55
CA GLU A 156 8.96 13.42 12.59
C GLU A 156 8.87 11.93 12.23
N SER A 157 7.97 11.20 12.88
CA SER A 157 7.78 9.76 12.63
C SER A 157 7.48 9.43 11.18
N ILE A 158 6.72 10.28 10.48
CA ILE A 158 6.35 10.00 9.10
C ILE A 158 7.39 10.49 8.09
N LEU A 159 7.94 11.70 8.28
CA LEU A 159 8.90 12.30 7.34
C LEU A 159 10.26 11.57 7.36
N CYS A 160 10.64 11.01 8.50
CA CYS A 160 11.88 10.24 8.64
C CYS A 160 11.77 8.79 8.13
N ASN A 161 10.58 8.33 7.72
CA ASN A 161 10.44 6.96 7.23
C ASN A 161 11.10 6.81 5.84
N PRO A 162 12.12 5.93 5.71
CA PRO A 162 12.89 5.79 4.47
C PRO A 162 12.08 5.24 3.28
N ARG A 163 10.90 4.66 3.53
CA ARG A 163 9.99 4.18 2.48
C ARG A 163 9.28 5.32 1.75
N PHE A 164 9.20 6.50 2.36
CA PHE A 164 8.43 7.64 1.85
C PHE A 164 9.31 8.82 1.45
N LYS A 165 10.44 8.55 0.80
CA LYS A 165 11.45 9.57 0.42
C LYS A 165 10.89 10.78 -0.33
N ASN A 166 9.77 10.61 -1.05
CA ASN A 166 9.12 11.66 -1.83
C ASN A 166 7.78 12.11 -1.20
N GLY A 167 7.52 11.70 0.05
CA GLY A 167 6.31 12.06 0.74
C GLY A 167 6.33 13.50 1.24
N LYS A 168 5.15 14.13 1.28
CA LYS A 168 4.94 15.49 1.76
C LYS A 168 3.67 15.57 2.60
N LEU A 169 3.66 16.53 3.53
CA LEU A 169 2.46 16.92 4.24
C LEU A 169 1.72 17.99 3.43
N TRP A 170 0.46 17.72 3.12
CA TRP A 170 -0.41 18.57 2.32
C TRP A 170 -1.50 19.18 3.19
N THR A 171 -1.69 20.49 3.08
CA THR A 171 -2.87 21.15 3.64
C THR A 171 -4.09 20.92 2.75
N LEU A 172 -5.29 21.03 3.31
CA LEU A 172 -6.53 20.92 2.54
C LEU A 172 -6.55 21.94 1.39
N GLN A 173 -6.10 23.18 1.63
CA GLN A 173 -6.03 24.21 0.60
C GLN A 173 -5.12 23.81 -0.56
N GLN A 174 -3.96 23.20 -0.28
CA GLN A 174 -3.08 22.70 -1.33
C GLN A 174 -3.71 21.57 -2.14
N MET A 175 -4.48 20.70 -1.47
CA MET A 175 -5.21 19.64 -2.17
C MET A 175 -6.30 20.23 -3.08
N GLU A 176 -7.12 21.16 -2.58
CA GLU A 176 -8.18 21.81 -3.36
C GLU A 176 -7.68 22.46 -4.64
N GLN A 177 -6.49 23.04 -4.61
CA GLN A 177 -5.85 23.67 -5.76
C GLN A 177 -5.42 22.67 -6.85
N ASN A 178 -5.29 21.40 -6.52
CA ASN A 178 -4.81 20.34 -7.42
C ASN A 178 -5.86 19.26 -7.73
N LEU A 179 -7.06 19.38 -7.18
CA LEU A 179 -8.18 18.47 -7.52
C LEU A 179 -8.57 18.64 -8.99
N LYS A 180 -8.88 17.51 -9.64
CA LYS A 180 -9.30 17.42 -11.06
C LYS A 180 -8.22 17.84 -12.08
N GLU A 181 -7.00 18.09 -11.64
CA GLU A 181 -5.85 18.41 -12.50
C GLU A 181 -5.07 17.16 -12.94
N ASN A 182 -5.63 15.98 -12.74
CA ASN A 182 -4.98 14.68 -13.00
C ASN A 182 -3.68 14.46 -12.19
N PHE A 183 -3.56 15.17 -11.06
CA PHE A 183 -2.40 15.13 -10.17
C PHE A 183 -2.51 14.01 -9.12
N PHE A 184 -3.70 13.85 -8.58
CA PHE A 184 -4.01 12.83 -7.59
C PHE A 184 -4.51 11.54 -8.26
N CYS A 185 -4.38 10.41 -7.56
CA CYS A 185 -5.05 9.19 -7.99
C CYS A 185 -6.57 9.34 -7.84
N GLU A 186 -7.34 8.62 -8.67
CA GLU A 186 -8.80 8.73 -8.69
C GLU A 186 -9.44 8.38 -7.33
N CYS A 187 -8.90 7.38 -6.62
CA CYS A 187 -9.39 7.02 -5.28
C CYS A 187 -9.23 8.18 -4.29
N LEU A 188 -8.08 8.86 -4.31
CA LEU A 188 -7.82 9.98 -3.41
C LEU A 188 -8.74 11.18 -3.70
N GLU A 189 -9.07 11.42 -4.97
CA GLU A 189 -10.03 12.48 -5.34
C GLU A 189 -11.44 12.18 -4.81
N VAL A 190 -11.87 10.91 -4.84
CA VAL A 190 -13.15 10.49 -4.23
C VAL A 190 -13.10 10.60 -2.71
N GLU A 191 -11.98 10.22 -2.10
CA GLU A 191 -11.79 10.23 -0.64
C GLU A 191 -11.68 11.64 -0.07
N TYR A 192 -11.32 12.64 -0.88
CA TYR A 192 -11.03 14.00 -0.42
C TYR A 192 -12.16 14.59 0.44
N GLU A 193 -13.40 14.45 0.04
CA GLU A 193 -14.54 15.01 0.79
C GLU A 193 -14.68 14.37 2.18
N TYR A 194 -14.45 13.06 2.30
CA TYR A 194 -14.45 12.36 3.58
C TYR A 194 -13.26 12.78 4.46
N LEU A 195 -12.08 12.90 3.86
CA LEU A 195 -10.85 13.29 4.57
C LEU A 195 -10.92 14.74 5.07
N LYS A 196 -11.51 15.63 4.30
CA LYS A 196 -11.76 17.01 4.69
C LYS A 196 -12.58 17.10 5.98
N ASP A 197 -13.69 16.36 6.06
CA ASP A 197 -14.56 16.34 7.23
C ASP A 197 -13.84 15.78 8.48
N ILE A 198 -13.01 14.74 8.30
CA ILE A 198 -12.20 14.16 9.38
C ILE A 198 -11.21 15.18 9.94
N ILE A 199 -10.50 15.88 9.06
CA ILE A 199 -9.51 16.87 9.47
C ILE A 199 -10.16 18.03 10.21
N TYR A 200 -11.25 18.60 9.69
CA TYR A 200 -11.97 19.69 10.35
C TYR A 200 -12.52 19.28 11.73
N THR A 201 -13.02 18.05 11.85
CA THR A 201 -13.52 17.54 13.12
C THR A 201 -12.40 17.39 14.14
N THR A 202 -11.25 16.86 13.71
CA THR A 202 -10.09 16.66 14.58
C THR A 202 -9.51 17.99 15.09
N GLU A 203 -9.45 19.01 14.25
CA GLU A 203 -8.98 20.35 14.65
C GLU A 203 -9.92 21.02 15.66
N LYS A 204 -11.22 20.89 15.48
CA LYS A 204 -12.23 21.44 16.39
C LYS A 204 -12.14 20.88 17.81
N TYR A 205 -11.79 19.60 17.96
CA TYR A 205 -11.64 18.96 19.27
C TYR A 205 -10.26 19.21 19.92
N LYS A 206 -9.24 19.62 19.18
CA LYS A 206 -7.94 20.02 19.76
C LYS A 206 -7.92 21.46 20.28
N GLY A 207 -8.88 22.30 19.90
CA GLY A 207 -9.02 23.69 20.30
C GLY A 207 -9.99 23.94 21.46
N SER A 208 -10.55 22.90 22.06
CA SER A 208 -11.38 22.92 23.27
C SER A 208 -10.68 22.22 24.45
#